data_7dd25094f9cae601de54db619771698d
#
_entry.id   7dd25094f9cae601de54db619771698d
#
_cell.length_a   1.000
_cell.length_b   1.000
_cell.length_c   1.000
_cell.angle_alpha   90.00
_cell.angle_beta   90.00
_cell.angle_gamma   90.00
#
_symmetry.space_group_name_H-M   'P 1'
#
loop_
_entity.id
_entity.type
_entity.pdbx_description
1 polymer ?
#
loop_
_entity_poly.entity_id
_entity_poly.type
_entity_poly.pdbx_seq_one_letter_code
_entity_poly.pdbx_strand_id
1 'polypeptide(L)'
;MSRGLGDVYKRQVAERRENMLWFRAPQKVYIKRGCMPVALQELKDVMGKKRAFIVTDSFLYKNGYTKPITDKLDEMGIVYTTFADVEPDPSLISAQKGAEAMRKFEPDVIIALGGGSAMDAGKIMWVLYEHPEADFMDMAMRFCDIRKRVYTFPKMGEKAYFIAVPTSSGTGSEVTPFAVITDQETGVKYPLADYELMPNMAIVDANNMMSGPKGLTAASGIDAVSHALEAYASMMATDFTDGLALRALEVIFKYLPACYDNGMNEPFAREKVAHGATMAGMAFANAFLGVCHSMAHKLGAFHHIPHGIANALMLEQVIRFNSVETPAKMGTFPQYDHPKTQARYAEVARFLGLGGKDDAESVENLIKAVNDLKARVGIKNSIKEYGFDE
;
A
#
# COMPACT_ATOMS: atom_id res chain seq x y z
N MET A 1 44.84 -25.88 -3.68
CA MET A 1 43.57 -25.72 -4.39
C MET A 1 42.63 -24.83 -3.58
N SER A 2 42.88 -23.52 -3.42
CA SER A 2 42.03 -22.59 -2.67
C SER A 2 41.76 -21.26 -3.39
N ARG A 3 41.98 -21.19 -4.71
CA ARG A 3 41.78 -19.98 -5.48
C ARG A 3 40.30 -19.76 -5.97
N GLY A 4 39.47 -20.80 -5.92
CA GLY A 4 38.12 -20.71 -6.48
C GLY A 4 37.09 -20.01 -5.61
N LEU A 5 37.13 -20.17 -4.30
CA LEU A 5 36.10 -19.61 -3.39
C LEU A 5 36.27 -18.10 -3.19
N GLY A 6 37.49 -17.59 -3.16
CA GLY A 6 37.76 -16.17 -3.05
C GLY A 6 37.31 -15.35 -4.30
N ASP A 7 37.49 -15.96 -5.48
CA ASP A 7 37.12 -15.30 -6.75
C ASP A 7 35.60 -15.37 -6.99
N VAL A 8 34.92 -16.43 -6.56
CA VAL A 8 33.44 -16.52 -6.59
C VAL A 8 32.85 -15.50 -5.62
N TYR A 9 33.38 -15.37 -4.42
CA TYR A 9 32.94 -14.38 -3.44
C TYR A 9 33.17 -12.94 -3.93
N LYS A 10 34.33 -12.66 -4.53
CA LYS A 10 34.62 -11.35 -5.13
C LYS A 10 33.75 -11.04 -6.34
N ARG A 11 33.42 -12.01 -7.20
CA ARG A 11 32.45 -11.85 -8.29
C ARG A 11 31.05 -11.59 -7.75
N GLN A 12 30.58 -12.34 -6.77
CA GLN A 12 29.27 -12.12 -6.15
C GLN A 12 29.16 -10.76 -5.46
N VAL A 13 30.24 -10.27 -4.84
CA VAL A 13 30.30 -8.93 -4.25
C VAL A 13 30.38 -7.85 -5.34
N ALA A 14 31.03 -8.10 -6.48
CA ALA A 14 31.09 -7.19 -7.61
C ALA A 14 29.73 -7.12 -8.35
N GLU A 15 29.11 -8.26 -8.60
CA GLU A 15 27.76 -8.34 -9.21
C GLU A 15 26.68 -7.68 -8.34
N ARG A 16 26.80 -7.73 -6.99
CA ARG A 16 25.94 -6.95 -6.09
C ARG A 16 26.14 -5.43 -6.16
N ARG A 17 27.33 -4.99 -6.61
CA ARG A 17 27.61 -3.54 -6.80
C ARG A 17 27.04 -2.97 -8.08
N GLU A 18 26.62 -3.81 -9.04
CA GLU A 18 26.03 -3.38 -10.31
C GLU A 18 24.50 -3.23 -10.25
N ASN A 19 23.83 -3.77 -9.22
CA ASN A 19 22.39 -3.60 -9.03
C ASN A 19 22.14 -2.25 -8.36
N MET A 20 21.65 -1.30 -9.14
CA MET A 20 21.22 -0.01 -8.62
C MET A 20 20.00 -0.19 -7.72
N LEU A 21 20.12 0.17 -6.45
CA LEU A 21 19.02 0.28 -5.51
C LEU A 21 18.50 1.73 -5.55
N TRP A 22 17.19 1.89 -5.43
CA TRP A 22 16.55 3.21 -5.36
C TRP A 22 15.52 3.24 -4.23
N PHE A 23 15.19 4.44 -3.79
CA PHE A 23 14.09 4.70 -2.89
C PHE A 23 13.27 5.85 -3.44
N ARG A 24 11.97 5.65 -3.62
CA ARG A 24 11.03 6.65 -4.11
C ARG A 24 9.85 6.78 -3.16
N ALA A 25 9.42 8.02 -2.96
CA ALA A 25 8.27 8.40 -2.14
C ALA A 25 7.61 9.62 -2.78
N PRO A 26 6.39 9.99 -2.38
CA PRO A 26 5.78 11.26 -2.78
C PRO A 26 6.70 12.44 -2.51
N GLN A 27 6.61 13.48 -3.35
CA GLN A 27 7.40 14.70 -3.17
C GLN A 27 7.15 15.35 -1.80
N LYS A 28 5.91 15.22 -1.29
CA LYS A 28 5.50 15.75 0.00
C LYS A 28 4.61 14.75 0.73
N VAL A 29 4.87 14.55 2.02
CA VAL A 29 4.03 13.73 2.90
C VAL A 29 3.73 14.52 4.16
N TYR A 30 2.48 14.95 4.30
CA TYR A 30 1.99 15.60 5.51
C TYR A 30 1.46 14.54 6.47
N ILE A 31 2.03 14.46 7.66
CA ILE A 31 1.75 13.40 8.62
C ILE A 31 1.50 14.00 9.99
N LYS A 32 0.26 14.33 10.28
CA LYS A 32 -0.18 14.74 11.62
C LYS A 32 -1.69 14.88 11.63
N ARG A 33 -2.32 14.58 12.76
CA ARG A 33 -3.71 14.93 12.98
C ARG A 33 -3.93 16.44 12.84
N GLY A 34 -4.87 16.83 11.94
CA GLY A 34 -5.17 18.22 11.64
C GLY A 34 -4.22 18.88 10.63
N CYS A 35 -3.41 18.11 9.88
CA CYS A 35 -2.49 18.66 8.89
C CYS A 35 -3.16 19.03 7.56
N MET A 36 -4.36 18.51 7.27
CA MET A 36 -4.98 18.66 5.95
C MET A 36 -5.20 20.13 5.55
N PRO A 37 -5.71 21.05 6.40
CA PRO A 37 -5.85 22.45 6.00
C PRO A 37 -4.52 23.14 5.65
N VAL A 38 -3.44 22.79 6.37
CA VAL A 38 -2.09 23.33 6.12
C VAL A 38 -1.54 22.81 4.79
N ALA A 39 -1.70 21.51 4.53
CA ALA A 39 -1.26 20.89 3.28
C ALA A 39 -2.03 21.46 2.06
N LEU A 40 -3.35 21.62 2.18
CA LEU A 40 -4.17 22.18 1.11
C LEU A 40 -3.87 23.67 0.85
N GLN A 41 -3.42 24.42 1.85
CA GLN A 41 -3.07 25.84 1.66
C GLN A 41 -1.96 26.03 0.62
N GLU A 42 -1.05 25.04 0.48
CA GLU A 42 0.00 25.10 -0.54
C GLU A 42 -0.55 25.15 -1.99
N LEU A 43 -1.75 24.62 -2.23
CA LEU A 43 -2.37 24.67 -3.56
C LEU A 43 -2.50 26.09 -4.06
N LYS A 44 -2.85 27.03 -3.16
CA LYS A 44 -2.98 28.44 -3.49
C LYS A 44 -1.62 29.17 -3.40
N ASP A 45 -0.97 29.08 -2.23
CA ASP A 45 0.15 29.98 -1.89
C ASP A 45 1.45 29.61 -2.61
N VAL A 46 1.63 28.31 -2.91
CA VAL A 46 2.87 27.79 -3.50
C VAL A 46 2.67 27.39 -4.96
N MET A 47 1.54 26.72 -5.25
CA MET A 47 1.36 26.08 -6.56
C MET A 47 0.46 26.89 -7.52
N GLY A 48 -0.31 27.87 -7.02
CA GLY A 48 -1.23 28.69 -7.81
C GLY A 48 -2.34 27.90 -8.48
N LYS A 49 -2.78 26.77 -7.88
CA LYS A 49 -3.82 25.90 -8.40
C LYS A 49 -5.19 26.58 -8.33
N LYS A 50 -6.07 26.25 -9.28
CA LYS A 50 -7.36 26.95 -9.44
C LYS A 50 -8.56 26.02 -9.54
N ARG A 51 -8.36 24.77 -9.96
CA ARG A 51 -9.46 23.84 -10.31
C ARG A 51 -9.17 22.45 -9.72
N ALA A 52 -9.89 22.09 -8.65
CA ALA A 52 -9.73 20.84 -7.96
C ALA A 52 -10.80 19.81 -8.36
N PHE A 53 -10.37 18.59 -8.65
CA PHE A 53 -11.26 17.45 -8.89
C PHE A 53 -11.14 16.47 -7.74
N ILE A 54 -12.23 16.29 -6.98
CA ILE A 54 -12.26 15.39 -5.82
C ILE A 54 -12.76 14.02 -6.27
N VAL A 55 -12.00 12.96 -6.00
CA VAL A 55 -12.40 11.56 -6.25
C VAL A 55 -12.66 10.88 -4.92
N THR A 56 -13.83 10.28 -4.75
CA THR A 56 -14.23 9.60 -3.51
C THR A 56 -15.34 8.57 -3.79
N ASP A 57 -15.75 7.83 -2.77
CA ASP A 57 -16.92 6.96 -2.85
C ASP A 57 -18.19 7.64 -2.34
N SER A 58 -19.34 7.04 -2.64
CA SER A 58 -20.65 7.61 -2.30
C SER A 58 -20.94 7.65 -0.80
N PHE A 59 -20.33 6.73 -0.01
CA PHE A 59 -20.48 6.71 1.45
C PHE A 59 -19.76 7.91 2.07
N LEU A 60 -18.51 8.11 1.73
CA LEU A 60 -17.70 9.22 2.25
C LEU A 60 -18.31 10.57 1.83
N TYR A 61 -18.76 10.68 0.59
CA TYR A 61 -19.42 11.90 0.10
C TYR A 61 -20.69 12.22 0.89
N LYS A 62 -21.62 11.26 1.01
CA LYS A 62 -22.91 11.44 1.71
C LYS A 62 -22.76 11.71 3.19
N ASN A 63 -21.67 11.20 3.81
CA ASN A 63 -21.39 11.40 5.23
C ASN A 63 -20.47 12.61 5.51
N GLY A 64 -20.23 13.47 4.52
CA GLY A 64 -19.58 14.75 4.68
C GLY A 64 -18.07 14.71 4.88
N TYR A 65 -17.39 13.59 4.54
CA TYR A 65 -15.93 13.50 4.63
C TYR A 65 -15.19 14.45 3.68
N THR A 66 -15.84 14.82 2.58
CA THR A 66 -15.30 15.82 1.64
C THR A 66 -15.37 17.25 2.17
N LYS A 67 -16.25 17.51 3.15
CA LYS A 67 -16.52 18.88 3.63
C LYS A 67 -15.28 19.62 4.11
N PRO A 68 -14.35 19.05 4.89
CA PRO A 68 -13.15 19.77 5.29
C PRO A 68 -12.27 20.18 4.10
N ILE A 69 -12.29 19.42 3.00
CA ILE A 69 -11.58 19.76 1.77
C ILE A 69 -12.31 20.88 1.04
N THR A 70 -13.62 20.73 0.82
CA THR A 70 -14.43 21.72 0.06
C THR A 70 -14.48 23.07 0.77
N ASP A 71 -14.66 23.09 2.10
CA ASP A 71 -14.62 24.34 2.88
C ASP A 71 -13.27 25.05 2.71
N LYS A 72 -12.16 24.28 2.70
CA LYS A 72 -10.82 24.87 2.49
C LYS A 72 -10.62 25.36 1.06
N LEU A 73 -11.13 24.65 0.07
CA LEU A 73 -11.09 25.10 -1.34
C LEU A 73 -11.92 26.38 -1.54
N ASP A 74 -13.11 26.47 -0.92
CA ASP A 74 -13.95 27.68 -0.93
C ASP A 74 -13.22 28.88 -0.30
N GLU A 75 -12.59 28.70 0.88
CA GLU A 75 -11.77 29.73 1.54
C GLU A 75 -10.64 30.23 0.62
N MET A 76 -10.05 29.35 -0.15
CA MET A 76 -8.98 29.68 -1.08
C MET A 76 -9.47 30.25 -2.41
N GLY A 77 -10.76 30.16 -2.73
CA GLY A 77 -11.34 30.53 -4.01
C GLY A 77 -10.96 29.59 -5.15
N ILE A 78 -10.69 28.32 -4.84
CA ILE A 78 -10.40 27.26 -5.81
C ILE A 78 -11.71 26.60 -6.21
N VAL A 79 -12.02 26.63 -7.51
CA VAL A 79 -13.22 25.98 -8.04
C VAL A 79 -13.07 24.45 -7.97
N TYR A 80 -14.12 23.73 -7.60
CA TYR A 80 -14.02 22.28 -7.51
C TYR A 80 -15.28 21.56 -8.04
N THR A 81 -15.11 20.30 -8.34
CA THR A 81 -16.18 19.33 -8.56
C THR A 81 -15.81 17.99 -7.91
N THR A 82 -16.81 17.16 -7.66
CA THR A 82 -16.62 15.87 -6.98
C THR A 82 -17.18 14.73 -7.83
N PHE A 83 -16.38 13.71 -8.05
CA PHE A 83 -16.80 12.41 -8.54
C PHE A 83 -16.89 11.46 -7.34
N ALA A 84 -18.12 11.07 -6.99
CA ALA A 84 -18.44 10.30 -5.78
C ALA A 84 -18.93 8.87 -6.06
N ASP A 85 -18.71 8.37 -7.28
CA ASP A 85 -19.22 7.08 -7.74
C ASP A 85 -18.13 6.00 -7.82
N VAL A 86 -17.09 6.11 -6.98
CA VAL A 86 -16.08 5.05 -6.91
C VAL A 86 -16.66 3.85 -6.16
N GLU A 87 -16.58 2.69 -6.79
CA GLU A 87 -17.02 1.40 -6.25
C GLU A 87 -15.93 0.76 -5.37
N PRO A 88 -16.29 -0.07 -4.38
CA PRO A 88 -15.35 -1.02 -3.82
C PRO A 88 -14.79 -1.90 -4.97
N ASP A 89 -13.49 -2.19 -4.97
CA ASP A 89 -12.85 -2.86 -6.11
C ASP A 89 -13.09 -2.11 -7.44
N PRO A 90 -12.47 -0.93 -7.62
CA PRO A 90 -12.83 -0.02 -8.69
C PRO A 90 -12.67 -0.64 -10.07
N SER A 91 -13.64 -0.36 -10.94
CA SER A 91 -13.64 -0.88 -12.30
C SER A 91 -12.99 0.08 -13.30
N LEU A 92 -12.50 -0.49 -14.42
CA LEU A 92 -11.98 0.31 -15.52
C LEU A 92 -13.05 1.24 -16.10
N ILE A 93 -14.32 0.79 -16.16
CA ILE A 93 -15.45 1.61 -16.65
C ILE A 93 -15.67 2.82 -15.73
N SER A 94 -15.63 2.62 -14.41
CA SER A 94 -15.76 3.73 -13.45
C SER A 94 -14.60 4.73 -13.61
N ALA A 95 -13.37 4.24 -13.79
CA ALA A 95 -12.22 5.10 -14.02
C ALA A 95 -12.31 5.89 -15.35
N GLN A 96 -12.82 5.27 -16.41
CA GLN A 96 -13.06 5.95 -17.69
C GLN A 96 -14.11 7.07 -17.58
N LYS A 97 -15.22 6.82 -16.86
CA LYS A 97 -16.25 7.85 -16.58
C LYS A 97 -15.66 9.03 -15.79
N GLY A 98 -14.85 8.75 -14.77
CA GLY A 98 -14.17 9.79 -14.00
C GLY A 98 -13.21 10.61 -14.84
N ALA A 99 -12.41 9.97 -15.68
CA ALA A 99 -11.51 10.66 -16.62
C ALA A 99 -12.26 11.52 -17.65
N GLU A 100 -13.42 11.06 -18.12
CA GLU A 100 -14.29 11.88 -18.98
C GLU A 100 -14.83 13.12 -18.26
N ALA A 101 -15.23 12.97 -16.99
CA ALA A 101 -15.63 14.09 -16.16
C ALA A 101 -14.47 15.07 -15.93
N MET A 102 -13.24 14.56 -15.72
CA MET A 102 -12.03 15.39 -15.62
C MET A 102 -11.76 16.16 -16.92
N ARG A 103 -11.90 15.54 -18.11
CA ARG A 103 -11.73 16.23 -19.39
C ARG A 103 -12.71 17.38 -19.60
N LYS A 104 -13.95 17.26 -19.08
CA LYS A 104 -14.96 18.32 -19.14
C LYS A 104 -14.68 19.44 -18.15
N PHE A 105 -14.11 19.10 -16.99
CA PHE A 105 -13.85 20.06 -15.92
C PHE A 105 -12.47 20.70 -16.03
N GLU A 106 -11.48 20.04 -16.65
CA GLU A 106 -10.08 20.46 -16.81
C GLU A 106 -9.41 20.85 -15.48
N PRO A 107 -9.28 19.89 -14.53
CA PRO A 107 -8.63 20.16 -13.25
C PRO A 107 -7.12 20.35 -13.42
N ASP A 108 -6.55 21.21 -12.58
CA ASP A 108 -5.09 21.34 -12.39
C ASP A 108 -4.59 20.69 -11.08
N VAL A 109 -5.53 20.18 -10.26
CA VAL A 109 -5.26 19.32 -9.10
C VAL A 109 -6.35 18.27 -8.95
N ILE A 110 -5.94 17.03 -8.64
CA ILE A 110 -6.83 15.90 -8.32
C ILE A 110 -6.61 15.54 -6.86
N ILE A 111 -7.68 15.41 -6.08
CA ILE A 111 -7.65 15.04 -4.67
C ILE A 111 -8.43 13.74 -4.49
N ALA A 112 -7.73 12.61 -4.30
CA ALA A 112 -8.34 11.32 -4.05
C ALA A 112 -8.50 11.12 -2.53
N LEU A 113 -9.74 11.16 -2.04
CA LEU A 113 -10.10 10.98 -0.64
C LEU A 113 -10.76 9.62 -0.45
N GLY A 114 -10.16 8.72 0.32
CA GLY A 114 -10.79 7.44 0.63
C GLY A 114 -9.79 6.35 1.05
N GLY A 115 -10.25 5.10 0.97
CA GLY A 115 -9.41 3.92 1.06
C GLY A 115 -8.62 3.66 -0.23
N GLY A 116 -7.99 2.49 -0.33
CA GLY A 116 -7.25 2.07 -1.53
C GLY A 116 -8.06 2.24 -2.81
N SER A 117 -9.33 1.80 -2.80
CA SER A 117 -10.22 1.87 -3.98
C SER A 117 -10.35 3.28 -4.56
N ALA A 118 -10.60 4.29 -3.72
CA ALA A 118 -10.74 5.66 -4.18
C ALA A 118 -9.42 6.26 -4.70
N MET A 119 -8.30 5.93 -4.03
CA MET A 119 -6.98 6.39 -4.47
C MET A 119 -6.53 5.69 -5.76
N ASP A 120 -6.75 4.39 -5.87
CA ASP A 120 -6.41 3.62 -7.07
C ASP A 120 -7.25 4.05 -8.28
N ALA A 121 -8.58 4.19 -8.10
CA ALA A 121 -9.44 4.77 -9.14
C ALA A 121 -8.96 6.16 -9.56
N GLY A 122 -8.64 7.01 -8.59
CA GLY A 122 -8.11 8.36 -8.85
C GLY A 122 -6.83 8.35 -9.67
N LYS A 123 -5.89 7.45 -9.38
CA LYS A 123 -4.65 7.28 -10.15
C LYS A 123 -4.92 6.87 -11.60
N ILE A 124 -5.83 5.93 -11.81
CA ILE A 124 -6.19 5.50 -13.19
C ILE A 124 -6.93 6.60 -13.92
N MET A 125 -7.88 7.29 -13.26
CA MET A 125 -8.54 8.47 -13.81
C MET A 125 -7.53 9.54 -14.23
N TRP A 126 -6.51 9.78 -13.40
CA TRP A 126 -5.44 10.72 -13.68
C TRP A 126 -4.67 10.35 -14.94
N VAL A 127 -4.25 9.08 -15.09
CA VAL A 127 -3.59 8.59 -16.31
C VAL A 127 -4.47 8.82 -17.54
N LEU A 128 -5.73 8.37 -17.50
CA LEU A 128 -6.65 8.48 -18.63
C LEU A 128 -7.06 9.95 -18.94
N TYR A 129 -6.94 10.85 -17.97
CA TYR A 129 -7.14 12.28 -18.16
C TYR A 129 -5.95 12.95 -18.85
N GLU A 130 -4.74 12.67 -18.40
CA GLU A 130 -3.54 13.26 -18.99
C GLU A 130 -3.19 12.63 -20.33
N HIS A 131 -3.36 11.31 -20.45
CA HIS A 131 -2.98 10.47 -21.57
C HIS A 131 -4.15 9.61 -22.06
N PRO A 132 -5.14 10.22 -22.76
CA PRO A 132 -6.30 9.48 -23.28
C PRO A 132 -5.93 8.43 -24.34
N GLU A 133 -4.73 8.53 -24.91
CA GLU A 133 -4.16 7.59 -25.86
C GLU A 133 -3.55 6.34 -25.20
N ALA A 134 -3.36 6.35 -23.88
CA ALA A 134 -2.72 5.24 -23.18
C ALA A 134 -3.62 3.99 -23.19
N ASP A 135 -3.08 2.88 -23.68
CA ASP A 135 -3.76 1.60 -23.64
C ASP A 135 -3.64 0.95 -22.26
N PHE A 136 -4.79 0.58 -21.69
CA PHE A 136 -4.84 -0.01 -20.36
C PHE A 136 -4.14 -1.37 -20.29
N MET A 137 -4.33 -2.20 -21.32
CA MET A 137 -3.76 -3.55 -21.34
C MET A 137 -2.24 -3.51 -21.47
N ASP A 138 -1.70 -2.56 -22.23
CA ASP A 138 -0.25 -2.36 -22.33
C ASP A 138 0.34 -1.95 -20.98
N MET A 139 -0.32 -1.06 -20.24
CA MET A 139 0.08 -0.67 -18.88
C MET A 139 0.01 -1.84 -17.89
N ALA A 140 -1.03 -2.65 -17.96
CA ALA A 140 -1.21 -3.82 -17.09
C ALA A 140 -0.19 -4.92 -17.40
N MET A 141 0.13 -5.14 -18.66
CA MET A 141 1.11 -6.15 -19.10
C MET A 141 2.53 -5.83 -18.62
N ARG A 142 2.86 -4.56 -18.40
CA ARG A 142 4.16 -4.17 -17.86
C ARG A 142 4.44 -4.81 -16.50
N PHE A 143 3.47 -4.89 -15.63
CA PHE A 143 3.63 -5.54 -14.33
C PHE A 143 3.94 -7.03 -14.48
N CYS A 144 3.32 -7.69 -15.47
CA CYS A 144 3.54 -9.12 -15.74
C CYS A 144 4.90 -9.39 -16.39
N ASP A 145 5.50 -8.40 -17.05
CA ASP A 145 6.76 -8.56 -17.78
C ASP A 145 7.77 -7.44 -17.50
N ILE A 146 8.15 -7.31 -16.24
CA ILE A 146 9.15 -6.33 -15.75
C ILE A 146 10.48 -6.41 -16.55
N ARG A 147 10.80 -7.57 -17.11
CA ARG A 147 12.07 -7.84 -17.80
C ARG A 147 12.10 -7.31 -19.23
N LYS A 148 10.99 -7.32 -19.94
CA LYS A 148 10.96 -6.98 -21.37
C LYS A 148 10.82 -5.49 -21.59
N ARG A 149 10.26 -4.74 -20.65
CA ARG A 149 10.01 -3.28 -20.75
C ARG A 149 9.38 -2.90 -22.10
N VAL A 150 8.41 -3.68 -22.55
CA VAL A 150 7.76 -3.54 -23.85
C VAL A 150 6.95 -2.24 -23.92
N TYR A 151 6.47 -1.76 -22.77
CA TYR A 151 5.70 -0.54 -22.65
C TYR A 151 6.44 0.52 -21.85
N THR A 152 6.45 1.75 -22.33
CA THR A 152 6.92 2.91 -21.58
C THR A 152 5.72 3.62 -20.98
N PHE A 153 5.65 3.68 -19.66
CA PHE A 153 4.56 4.37 -18.97
C PHE A 153 4.63 5.87 -19.29
N PRO A 154 3.49 6.53 -19.56
CA PRO A 154 3.49 7.96 -19.88
C PRO A 154 3.93 8.79 -18.68
N LYS A 155 4.56 9.93 -18.93
CA LYS A 155 4.97 10.85 -17.88
C LYS A 155 3.74 11.55 -17.29
N MET A 156 3.64 11.52 -15.96
CA MET A 156 2.49 12.06 -15.26
C MET A 156 2.78 13.41 -14.60
N GLY A 157 1.69 14.15 -14.30
CA GLY A 157 1.76 15.41 -13.54
C GLY A 157 1.96 16.66 -14.38
N GLU A 158 1.76 16.58 -15.69
CA GLU A 158 1.87 17.74 -16.59
C GLU A 158 0.59 18.59 -16.59
N LYS A 159 -0.60 17.95 -16.51
CA LYS A 159 -1.90 18.65 -16.47
C LYS A 159 -2.36 18.87 -15.05
N ALA A 160 -2.27 17.86 -14.19
CA ALA A 160 -2.82 17.90 -12.85
C ALA A 160 -1.86 17.35 -11.78
N TYR A 161 -1.79 18.03 -10.65
CA TYR A 161 -1.07 17.58 -9.44
C TYR A 161 -1.94 16.59 -8.68
N PHE A 162 -1.42 15.42 -8.32
CA PHE A 162 -2.20 14.37 -7.66
C PHE A 162 -1.94 14.34 -6.15
N ILE A 163 -3.01 14.46 -5.37
CA ILE A 163 -3.00 14.41 -3.91
C ILE A 163 -3.80 13.19 -3.45
N ALA A 164 -3.20 12.37 -2.60
CA ALA A 164 -3.87 11.24 -1.95
C ALA A 164 -4.14 11.54 -0.47
N VAL A 165 -5.38 11.32 -0.05
CA VAL A 165 -5.87 11.57 1.31
C VAL A 165 -6.52 10.30 1.85
N PRO A 166 -5.81 9.46 2.60
CA PRO A 166 -6.35 8.20 3.11
C PRO A 166 -7.40 8.41 4.21
N THR A 167 -8.41 7.54 4.23
CA THR A 167 -9.42 7.42 5.30
C THR A 167 -9.33 6.09 6.05
N SER A 168 -8.39 5.23 5.68
CA SER A 168 -8.07 3.97 6.36
C SER A 168 -6.56 3.87 6.60
N SER A 169 -6.17 3.05 7.57
CA SER A 169 -4.75 2.86 7.95
C SER A 169 -4.32 1.45 7.56
N GLY A 170 -4.08 1.20 6.28
CA GLY A 170 -3.75 -0.14 5.79
C GLY A 170 -3.03 -0.16 4.46
N THR A 171 -3.70 0.21 3.38
CA THR A 171 -3.23 -0.01 2.00
C THR A 171 -1.96 0.72 1.62
N GLY A 172 -1.67 1.86 2.25
CA GLY A 172 -0.52 2.70 1.89
C GLY A 172 -0.59 3.28 0.46
N SER A 173 -1.76 3.23 -0.20
CA SER A 173 -1.89 3.71 -1.59
C SER A 173 -1.51 5.17 -1.75
N GLU A 174 -1.61 5.96 -0.68
CA GLU A 174 -1.18 7.37 -0.67
C GLU A 174 0.32 7.57 -0.90
N VAL A 175 1.13 6.55 -0.70
CA VAL A 175 2.59 6.60 -0.85
C VAL A 175 3.15 5.50 -1.76
N THR A 176 2.31 4.89 -2.58
CA THR A 176 2.72 3.78 -3.45
C THR A 176 2.51 4.09 -4.92
N PRO A 177 3.35 3.52 -5.80
CA PRO A 177 3.24 3.65 -7.25
C PRO A 177 2.32 2.58 -7.87
N PHE A 178 1.38 2.06 -7.08
CA PHE A 178 0.48 0.98 -7.50
C PHE A 178 -0.95 1.47 -7.60
N ALA A 179 -1.72 0.85 -8.50
CA ALA A 179 -3.16 0.93 -8.55
C ALA A 179 -3.74 -0.41 -9.00
N VAL A 180 -4.74 -0.92 -8.30
CA VAL A 180 -5.43 -2.16 -8.67
C VAL A 180 -6.79 -1.80 -9.24
N ILE A 181 -7.06 -2.26 -10.45
CA ILE A 181 -8.32 -2.01 -11.14
C ILE A 181 -8.92 -3.33 -11.65
N THR A 182 -10.25 -3.44 -11.60
CA THR A 182 -10.96 -4.61 -12.09
C THR A 182 -11.43 -4.38 -13.52
N ASP A 183 -11.05 -5.25 -14.42
CA ASP A 183 -11.68 -5.36 -15.73
C ASP A 183 -13.01 -6.09 -15.57
N GLN A 184 -14.10 -5.39 -15.81
CA GLN A 184 -15.45 -5.95 -15.64
C GLN A 184 -15.83 -6.97 -16.70
N GLU A 185 -15.20 -6.96 -17.88
CA GLU A 185 -15.50 -7.93 -18.95
C GLU A 185 -14.91 -9.30 -18.61
N THR A 186 -13.72 -9.34 -18.03
CA THR A 186 -13.01 -10.57 -17.68
C THR A 186 -13.13 -10.94 -16.21
N GLY A 187 -13.55 -10.03 -15.33
CA GLY A 187 -13.54 -10.19 -13.87
C GLY A 187 -12.14 -10.21 -13.25
N VAL A 188 -11.11 -9.90 -14.04
CA VAL A 188 -9.72 -9.99 -13.61
C VAL A 188 -9.29 -8.66 -12.96
N LYS A 189 -8.61 -8.75 -11.81
CA LYS A 189 -7.94 -7.61 -11.17
C LYS A 189 -6.53 -7.46 -11.73
N TYR A 190 -6.28 -6.29 -12.32
CA TYR A 190 -4.98 -5.92 -12.86
C TYR A 190 -4.26 -4.94 -11.95
N PRO A 191 -3.12 -5.31 -11.39
CA PRO A 191 -2.24 -4.36 -10.73
C PRO A 191 -1.45 -3.57 -11.78
N LEU A 192 -1.57 -2.25 -11.76
CA LEU A 192 -0.66 -1.36 -12.49
C LEU A 192 0.45 -0.92 -11.53
N ALA A 193 1.67 -0.91 -12.03
CA ALA A 193 2.84 -0.57 -11.24
C ALA A 193 3.82 0.28 -12.06
N ASP A 194 3.85 1.56 -11.78
CA ASP A 194 4.88 2.46 -12.29
C ASP A 194 5.07 3.64 -11.35
N TYR A 195 6.30 4.11 -11.20
CA TYR A 195 6.58 5.27 -10.34
C TYR A 195 5.92 6.56 -10.80
N GLU A 196 5.46 6.65 -12.03
CA GLU A 196 4.63 7.75 -12.53
C GLU A 196 3.24 7.80 -11.85
N LEU A 197 2.76 6.67 -11.29
CA LEU A 197 1.52 6.60 -10.49
C LEU A 197 1.72 7.05 -9.02
N MET A 198 2.94 7.36 -8.61
CA MET A 198 3.21 7.85 -7.27
C MET A 198 2.49 9.19 -7.06
N PRO A 199 1.64 9.33 -6.02
CA PRO A 199 1.05 10.62 -5.69
C PRO A 199 2.12 11.71 -5.52
N ASN A 200 1.84 12.91 -5.99
CA ASN A 200 2.76 14.02 -5.76
C ASN A 200 2.76 14.47 -4.29
N MET A 201 1.59 14.39 -3.64
CA MET A 201 1.43 14.70 -2.22
C MET A 201 0.55 13.66 -1.54
N ALA A 202 0.93 13.23 -0.35
CA ALA A 202 0.10 12.46 0.57
C ALA A 202 -0.27 13.31 1.79
N ILE A 203 -1.55 13.29 2.19
CA ILE A 203 -2.04 14.00 3.38
C ILE A 203 -2.62 12.99 4.36
N VAL A 204 -1.80 12.53 5.30
CA VAL A 204 -2.15 11.52 6.31
C VAL A 204 -2.66 12.22 7.56
N ASP A 205 -3.92 12.63 7.52
CA ASP A 205 -4.62 13.27 8.65
C ASP A 205 -5.49 12.25 9.37
N ALA A 206 -5.12 11.89 10.61
CA ALA A 206 -5.83 10.90 11.40
C ALA A 206 -7.29 11.29 11.70
N ASN A 207 -7.68 12.56 11.56
CA ASN A 207 -9.08 12.95 11.67
C ASN A 207 -9.98 12.23 10.68
N ASN A 208 -9.48 11.92 9.48
CA ASN A 208 -10.22 11.20 8.45
C ASN A 208 -10.45 9.71 8.80
N MET A 209 -9.76 9.20 9.81
CA MET A 209 -9.78 7.78 10.19
C MET A 209 -10.47 7.54 11.55
N MET A 210 -10.84 8.61 12.28
CA MET A 210 -11.37 8.51 13.65
C MET A 210 -12.62 7.67 13.75
N SER A 211 -13.53 7.76 12.77
CA SER A 211 -14.80 7.03 12.73
C SER A 211 -14.72 5.66 12.05
N GLY A 212 -13.52 5.19 11.72
CA GLY A 212 -13.33 3.89 11.08
C GLY A 212 -13.93 2.75 11.93
N PRO A 213 -14.83 1.91 11.36
CA PRO A 213 -15.45 0.81 12.09
C PRO A 213 -14.40 -0.25 12.47
N LYS A 214 -14.73 -1.04 13.53
CA LYS A 214 -13.82 -2.07 14.07
C LYS A 214 -13.31 -3.05 13.01
N GLY A 215 -14.22 -3.56 12.17
CA GLY A 215 -13.84 -4.51 11.10
C GLY A 215 -12.84 -3.92 10.11
N LEU A 216 -13.06 -2.68 9.67
CA LEU A 216 -12.12 -1.98 8.79
C LEU A 216 -10.78 -1.72 9.51
N THR A 217 -10.82 -1.28 10.76
CA THR A 217 -9.62 -1.04 11.57
C THR A 217 -8.78 -2.31 11.71
N ALA A 218 -9.41 -3.46 12.00
CA ALA A 218 -8.74 -4.74 12.12
C ALA A 218 -8.13 -5.18 10.77
N ALA A 219 -8.94 -5.22 9.73
CA ALA A 219 -8.51 -5.67 8.40
C ALA A 219 -7.37 -4.82 7.86
N SER A 220 -7.52 -3.48 7.89
CA SER A 220 -6.49 -2.57 7.39
C SER A 220 -5.21 -2.58 8.23
N GLY A 221 -5.33 -2.70 9.56
CA GLY A 221 -4.18 -2.76 10.43
C GLY A 221 -3.34 -4.03 10.25
N ILE A 222 -3.99 -5.20 10.08
CA ILE A 222 -3.27 -6.46 9.79
C ILE A 222 -2.73 -6.45 8.36
N ASP A 223 -3.40 -5.81 7.42
CA ASP A 223 -2.86 -5.59 6.07
C ASP A 223 -1.53 -4.83 6.11
N ALA A 224 -1.47 -3.74 6.87
CA ALA A 224 -0.23 -2.99 7.07
C ALA A 224 0.88 -3.80 7.76
N VAL A 225 0.53 -4.72 8.68
CA VAL A 225 1.49 -5.69 9.26
C VAL A 225 2.02 -6.62 8.16
N SER A 226 1.14 -7.12 7.29
CA SER A 226 1.53 -7.99 6.17
C SER A 226 2.45 -7.26 5.19
N HIS A 227 2.13 -6.00 4.85
CA HIS A 227 2.98 -5.14 4.02
C HIS A 227 4.39 -5.00 4.59
N ALA A 228 4.49 -4.67 5.88
CA ALA A 228 5.77 -4.47 6.53
C ALA A 228 6.60 -5.76 6.62
N LEU A 229 5.97 -6.90 6.94
CA LEU A 229 6.65 -8.20 7.01
C LEU A 229 7.13 -8.67 5.64
N GLU A 230 6.31 -8.54 4.60
CA GLU A 230 6.73 -8.92 3.25
C GLU A 230 7.80 -8.00 2.69
N ALA A 231 7.68 -6.68 2.90
CA ALA A 231 8.71 -5.72 2.51
C ALA A 231 10.04 -6.01 3.20
N TYR A 232 10.02 -6.33 4.49
CA TYR A 232 11.22 -6.65 5.26
C TYR A 232 11.88 -7.95 4.79
N ALA A 233 11.09 -8.98 4.49
CA ALA A 233 11.58 -10.27 4.00
C ALA A 233 11.94 -10.28 2.50
N SER A 234 11.62 -9.20 1.78
CA SER A 234 11.85 -9.09 0.33
C SER A 234 13.34 -9.10 -0.01
N MET A 235 13.66 -9.67 -1.16
CA MET A 235 15.01 -9.59 -1.74
C MET A 235 15.38 -8.20 -2.25
N MET A 236 14.39 -7.34 -2.45
CA MET A 236 14.56 -5.94 -2.83
C MET A 236 14.67 -5.01 -1.61
N ALA A 237 14.65 -5.57 -0.39
CA ALA A 237 14.77 -4.81 0.84
C ALA A 237 16.11 -4.07 0.91
N THR A 238 16.08 -2.89 1.50
CA THR A 238 17.23 -2.01 1.73
C THR A 238 17.19 -1.48 3.16
N ASP A 239 18.29 -0.92 3.66
CA ASP A 239 18.33 -0.30 4.99
C ASP A 239 17.24 0.77 5.17
N PHE A 240 16.85 1.46 4.08
CA PHE A 240 15.76 2.44 4.10
C PHE A 240 14.39 1.77 4.30
N THR A 241 14.11 0.72 3.54
CA THR A 241 12.84 -0.01 3.66
C THR A 241 12.75 -0.79 4.95
N ASP A 242 13.87 -1.31 5.44
CA ASP A 242 13.98 -2.03 6.71
C ASP A 242 13.63 -1.15 7.90
N GLY A 243 14.22 0.05 7.95
CA GLY A 243 13.92 1.01 9.02
C GLY A 243 12.44 1.39 9.07
N LEU A 244 11.81 1.59 7.90
CA LEU A 244 10.39 1.89 7.79
C LEU A 244 9.52 0.69 8.20
N ALA A 245 9.83 -0.51 7.71
CA ALA A 245 9.08 -1.73 8.01
C ALA A 245 9.12 -2.10 9.49
N LEU A 246 10.30 -2.08 10.11
CA LEU A 246 10.46 -2.36 11.54
C LEU A 246 9.69 -1.35 12.40
N ARG A 247 9.82 -0.06 12.09
CA ARG A 247 9.08 0.96 12.83
C ARG A 247 7.57 0.86 12.63
N ALA A 248 7.11 0.53 11.42
CA ALA A 248 5.70 0.26 11.14
C ALA A 248 5.17 -0.86 12.03
N LEU A 249 5.86 -2.00 12.07
CA LEU A 249 5.49 -3.15 12.91
C LEU A 249 5.39 -2.75 14.39
N GLU A 250 6.41 -2.10 14.92
CA GLU A 250 6.44 -1.68 16.33
C GLU A 250 5.22 -0.82 16.70
N VAL A 251 4.90 0.19 15.89
CA VAL A 251 3.78 1.10 16.21
C VAL A 251 2.42 0.43 15.98
N ILE A 252 2.27 -0.43 14.97
CA ILE A 252 1.01 -1.12 14.71
C ILE A 252 0.73 -2.14 15.80
N PHE A 253 1.69 -3.00 16.15
CA PHE A 253 1.52 -3.98 17.25
C PHE A 253 1.12 -3.30 18.55
N LYS A 254 1.69 -2.15 18.84
CA LYS A 254 1.43 -1.41 20.08
C LYS A 254 0.07 -0.72 20.11
N TYR A 255 -0.37 -0.10 19.02
CA TYR A 255 -1.50 0.83 19.02
C TYR A 255 -2.76 0.32 18.32
N LEU A 256 -2.65 -0.70 17.45
CA LEU A 256 -3.82 -1.26 16.75
C LEU A 256 -4.90 -1.79 17.72
N PRO A 257 -4.57 -2.49 18.83
CA PRO A 257 -5.59 -2.93 19.79
C PRO A 257 -6.42 -1.77 20.37
N ALA A 258 -5.80 -0.66 20.73
CA ALA A 258 -6.51 0.52 21.24
C ALA A 258 -7.43 1.14 20.18
N CYS A 259 -6.97 1.20 18.92
CA CYS A 259 -7.81 1.66 17.81
C CYS A 259 -9.01 0.75 17.56
N TYR A 260 -8.85 -0.56 17.72
CA TYR A 260 -9.93 -1.53 17.58
C TYR A 260 -10.96 -1.42 18.71
N ASP A 261 -10.51 -1.27 19.96
CA ASP A 261 -11.40 -1.20 21.12
C ASP A 261 -12.25 0.06 21.12
N ASN A 262 -11.63 1.22 20.95
CA ASN A 262 -12.26 2.51 21.14
C ASN A 262 -11.66 3.62 20.24
N GLY A 263 -11.42 3.32 18.96
CA GLY A 263 -10.69 4.18 18.05
C GLY A 263 -11.21 5.61 17.90
N MET A 264 -12.52 5.84 18.10
CA MET A 264 -13.10 7.18 18.06
C MET A 264 -12.58 8.10 19.19
N ASN A 265 -12.20 7.51 20.31
CA ASN A 265 -11.71 8.24 21.50
C ASN A 265 -10.19 8.08 21.72
N GLU A 266 -9.50 7.45 20.76
CA GLU A 266 -8.07 7.17 20.80
C GLU A 266 -7.29 7.89 19.68
N PRO A 267 -7.34 9.24 19.64
CA PRO A 267 -6.76 10.00 18.52
C PRO A 267 -5.26 9.78 18.37
N PHE A 268 -4.53 9.60 19.48
CA PHE A 268 -3.11 9.33 19.44
C PHE A 268 -2.81 7.95 18.85
N ALA A 269 -3.55 6.91 19.27
CA ALA A 269 -3.40 5.56 18.71
C ALA A 269 -3.76 5.55 17.21
N ARG A 270 -4.85 6.22 16.80
CA ARG A 270 -5.22 6.38 15.39
C ARG A 270 -4.10 7.01 14.57
N GLU A 271 -3.53 8.11 15.05
CA GLU A 271 -2.41 8.77 14.40
C GLU A 271 -1.20 7.83 14.28
N LYS A 272 -0.88 7.08 15.34
CA LYS A 272 0.24 6.12 15.30
C LYS A 272 0.01 4.98 14.31
N VAL A 273 -1.19 4.40 14.27
CA VAL A 273 -1.50 3.34 13.30
C VAL A 273 -1.51 3.88 11.87
N ALA A 274 -1.99 5.09 11.64
CA ALA A 274 -1.90 5.75 10.34
C ALA A 274 -0.45 5.93 9.90
N HIS A 275 0.42 6.43 10.79
CA HIS A 275 1.85 6.54 10.52
C HIS A 275 2.49 5.18 10.21
N GLY A 276 2.13 4.13 10.98
CA GLY A 276 2.59 2.77 10.74
C GLY A 276 2.20 2.25 9.36
N ALA A 277 0.93 2.44 8.96
CA ALA A 277 0.44 2.04 7.64
C ALA A 277 1.16 2.78 6.51
N THR A 278 1.35 4.09 6.64
CA THR A 278 2.10 4.89 5.65
C THR A 278 3.57 4.45 5.56
N MET A 279 4.24 4.18 6.69
CA MET A 279 5.61 3.65 6.70
C MET A 279 5.70 2.27 6.03
N ALA A 280 4.76 1.36 6.31
CA ALA A 280 4.67 0.07 5.63
C ALA A 280 4.44 0.26 4.12
N GLY A 281 3.59 1.22 3.74
CA GLY A 281 3.35 1.65 2.36
C GLY A 281 4.64 2.07 1.65
N MET A 282 5.41 2.96 2.25
CA MET A 282 6.70 3.41 1.71
C MET A 282 7.72 2.26 1.62
N ALA A 283 7.71 1.34 2.58
CA ALA A 283 8.61 0.18 2.55
C ALA A 283 8.29 -0.71 1.36
N PHE A 284 7.04 -1.18 1.21
CA PHE A 284 6.72 -2.08 0.11
C PHE A 284 6.65 -1.40 -1.26
N ALA A 285 6.43 -0.09 -1.34
CA ALA A 285 6.53 0.65 -2.59
C ALA A 285 7.91 0.51 -3.26
N ASN A 286 8.93 0.23 -2.47
CA ASN A 286 10.32 0.10 -2.91
C ASN A 286 10.86 -1.34 -2.81
N ALA A 287 10.44 -2.10 -1.81
CA ALA A 287 10.86 -3.50 -1.62
C ALA A 287 9.91 -4.51 -2.29
N PHE A 288 8.74 -4.08 -2.75
CA PHE A 288 7.66 -4.92 -3.26
C PHE A 288 7.07 -5.87 -2.20
N LEU A 289 6.12 -6.69 -2.64
CA LEU A 289 5.42 -7.67 -1.82
C LEU A 289 5.75 -9.10 -2.29
N GLY A 290 5.25 -10.09 -1.59
CA GLY A 290 5.57 -11.49 -1.82
C GLY A 290 4.34 -12.38 -2.05
N VAL A 291 4.47 -13.62 -1.57
CA VAL A 291 3.50 -14.69 -1.79
C VAL A 291 2.19 -14.43 -1.05
N CYS A 292 2.21 -13.77 0.13
CA CYS A 292 1.01 -13.50 0.91
C CYS A 292 0.01 -12.67 0.09
N HIS A 293 0.45 -11.53 -0.45
CA HIS A 293 -0.40 -10.68 -1.29
C HIS A 293 -0.79 -11.35 -2.61
N SER A 294 0.11 -12.12 -3.22
CA SER A 294 -0.22 -12.87 -4.46
C SER A 294 -1.36 -13.87 -4.23
N MET A 295 -1.37 -14.58 -3.11
CA MET A 295 -2.44 -15.52 -2.74
C MET A 295 -3.71 -14.78 -2.31
N ALA A 296 -3.57 -13.73 -1.49
CA ALA A 296 -4.70 -12.94 -0.99
C ALA A 296 -5.51 -12.28 -2.13
N HIS A 297 -4.84 -11.81 -3.18
CA HIS A 297 -5.53 -11.29 -4.38
C HIS A 297 -6.43 -12.34 -5.04
N LYS A 298 -5.97 -13.58 -5.13
CA LYS A 298 -6.78 -14.67 -5.69
C LYS A 298 -7.93 -15.04 -4.77
N LEU A 299 -7.66 -15.19 -3.47
CA LEU A 299 -8.68 -15.48 -2.47
C LEU A 299 -9.77 -14.39 -2.44
N GLY A 300 -9.38 -13.12 -2.47
CA GLY A 300 -10.32 -12.00 -2.54
C GLY A 300 -11.12 -11.95 -3.83
N ALA A 301 -10.50 -12.25 -4.99
CA ALA A 301 -11.18 -12.26 -6.27
C ALA A 301 -12.23 -13.36 -6.38
N PHE A 302 -11.91 -14.59 -5.88
CA PHE A 302 -12.83 -15.73 -5.99
C PHE A 302 -13.95 -15.72 -4.94
N HIS A 303 -13.66 -15.26 -3.71
CA HIS A 303 -14.57 -15.39 -2.58
C HIS A 303 -15.07 -14.04 -2.07
N HIS A 304 -14.70 -12.92 -2.70
CA HIS A 304 -15.05 -11.56 -2.27
C HIS A 304 -14.69 -11.26 -0.80
N ILE A 305 -13.62 -11.90 -0.30
CA ILE A 305 -13.08 -11.65 1.03
C ILE A 305 -12.37 -10.30 1.02
N PRO A 306 -12.62 -9.40 1.99
CA PRO A 306 -11.89 -8.14 2.11
C PRO A 306 -10.38 -8.37 2.12
N HIS A 307 -9.64 -7.56 1.35
CA HIS A 307 -8.21 -7.75 1.08
C HIS A 307 -7.36 -7.97 2.34
N GLY A 308 -7.50 -7.12 3.36
CA GLY A 308 -6.73 -7.26 4.60
C GLY A 308 -7.10 -8.53 5.40
N ILE A 309 -8.35 -9.03 5.28
CA ILE A 309 -8.73 -10.32 5.85
C ILE A 309 -8.07 -11.46 5.10
N ALA A 310 -8.05 -11.40 3.76
CA ALA A 310 -7.39 -12.41 2.93
C ALA A 310 -5.89 -12.50 3.26
N ASN A 311 -5.21 -11.37 3.40
CA ASN A 311 -3.82 -11.33 3.85
C ASN A 311 -3.65 -11.93 5.26
N ALA A 312 -4.51 -11.55 6.20
CA ALA A 312 -4.46 -12.07 7.58
C ALA A 312 -4.60 -13.60 7.65
N LEU A 313 -5.43 -14.19 6.77
CA LEU A 313 -5.62 -15.64 6.70
C LEU A 313 -4.38 -16.37 6.15
N MET A 314 -3.66 -15.75 5.21
CA MET A 314 -2.50 -16.36 4.56
C MET A 314 -1.19 -16.14 5.34
N LEU A 315 -1.10 -15.07 6.13
CA LEU A 315 0.16 -14.53 6.65
C LEU A 315 0.97 -15.55 7.46
N GLU A 316 0.33 -16.30 8.38
CA GLU A 316 1.01 -17.33 9.17
C GLU A 316 1.67 -18.38 8.29
N GLN A 317 0.90 -18.92 7.33
CA GLN A 317 1.38 -19.99 6.47
C GLN A 317 2.51 -19.51 5.56
N VAL A 318 2.45 -18.26 5.13
CA VAL A 318 3.50 -17.65 4.31
C VAL A 318 4.79 -17.45 5.14
N ILE A 319 4.69 -16.98 6.38
CA ILE A 319 5.86 -16.87 7.26
C ILE A 319 6.49 -18.24 7.47
N ARG A 320 5.70 -19.28 7.77
CA ARG A 320 6.19 -20.65 7.92
C ARG A 320 6.86 -21.16 6.65
N PHE A 321 6.20 -21.02 5.50
CA PHE A 321 6.73 -21.46 4.21
C PHE A 321 8.07 -20.77 3.87
N ASN A 322 8.14 -19.46 4.08
CA ASN A 322 9.33 -18.67 3.77
C ASN A 322 10.50 -18.92 4.76
N SER A 323 10.20 -19.47 5.93
CA SER A 323 11.20 -19.70 7.00
C SER A 323 11.83 -21.10 6.97
N VAL A 324 11.45 -21.96 6.01
CA VAL A 324 12.09 -23.28 5.87
C VAL A 324 13.50 -23.14 5.36
N GLU A 325 14.41 -24.01 5.80
CA GLU A 325 15.70 -24.17 5.18
C GLU A 325 15.51 -24.68 3.75
N THR A 326 15.90 -23.87 2.80
CA THR A 326 15.80 -24.23 1.39
C THR A 326 17.20 -24.58 0.89
N PRO A 327 17.54 -25.86 0.80
CA PRO A 327 18.85 -26.30 0.34
C PRO A 327 19.03 -26.15 -1.16
N ALA A 328 17.94 -25.99 -1.91
CA ALA A 328 17.97 -26.00 -3.36
C ALA A 328 17.89 -24.59 -3.94
N LYS A 329 18.58 -24.38 -5.04
CA LYS A 329 18.46 -23.23 -5.91
C LYS A 329 17.04 -23.10 -6.39
N MET A 330 16.36 -22.02 -6.02
CA MET A 330 14.99 -21.73 -6.40
C MET A 330 14.98 -20.88 -7.67
N GLY A 331 14.94 -21.50 -8.84
CA GLY A 331 14.80 -20.82 -10.12
C GLY A 331 16.08 -20.22 -10.69
N THR A 332 15.93 -19.30 -11.64
CA THR A 332 17.00 -18.75 -12.48
C THR A 332 17.63 -17.47 -11.94
N PHE A 333 17.23 -17.01 -10.78
CA PHE A 333 17.72 -15.76 -10.21
C PHE A 333 18.83 -16.01 -9.17
N PRO A 334 20.04 -15.46 -9.37
CA PRO A 334 21.17 -15.67 -8.45
C PRO A 334 20.89 -15.24 -7.00
N GLN A 335 20.00 -14.27 -6.79
CA GLN A 335 19.62 -13.80 -5.46
C GLN A 335 18.89 -14.86 -4.62
N TYR A 336 18.34 -15.91 -5.23
CA TYR A 336 17.74 -17.05 -4.53
C TYR A 336 18.74 -18.09 -4.04
N ASP A 337 20.00 -17.98 -4.44
CA ASP A 337 21.04 -18.95 -4.05
C ASP A 337 21.36 -18.94 -2.53
N HIS A 338 20.97 -17.87 -1.83
CA HIS A 338 21.21 -17.71 -0.39
C HIS A 338 19.98 -17.10 0.32
N PRO A 339 18.90 -17.86 0.50
CA PRO A 339 17.70 -17.34 1.18
C PRO A 339 18.04 -16.97 2.63
N LYS A 340 17.61 -15.77 3.05
CA LYS A 340 17.85 -15.22 4.40
C LYS A 340 16.55 -14.99 5.17
N THR A 341 15.43 -15.46 4.67
CA THR A 341 14.10 -15.05 5.16
C THR A 341 13.88 -15.46 6.61
N GLN A 342 14.34 -16.65 7.03
CA GLN A 342 14.25 -17.07 8.43
C GLN A 342 14.98 -16.10 9.36
N ALA A 343 16.24 -15.76 9.03
CA ALA A 343 17.02 -14.80 9.82
C ALA A 343 16.37 -13.40 9.84
N ARG A 344 15.78 -12.97 8.72
CA ARG A 344 15.07 -11.70 8.61
C ARG A 344 13.83 -11.66 9.52
N TYR A 345 13.01 -12.72 9.54
CA TYR A 345 11.87 -12.79 10.46
C TYR A 345 12.31 -12.91 11.92
N ALA A 346 13.38 -13.64 12.20
CA ALA A 346 13.96 -13.70 13.55
C ALA A 346 14.46 -12.34 14.03
N GLU A 347 15.02 -11.53 13.13
CA GLU A 347 15.43 -10.15 13.41
C GLU A 347 14.22 -9.26 13.76
N VAL A 348 13.11 -9.38 13.03
CA VAL A 348 11.85 -8.72 13.39
C VAL A 348 11.38 -9.13 14.78
N ALA A 349 11.41 -10.44 15.10
CA ALA A 349 11.02 -10.92 16.42
C ALA A 349 11.87 -10.30 17.53
N ARG A 350 13.18 -10.28 17.35
CA ARG A 350 14.10 -9.65 18.31
C ARG A 350 13.86 -8.14 18.44
N PHE A 351 13.64 -7.45 17.34
CA PHE A 351 13.34 -6.03 17.35
C PHE A 351 12.03 -5.71 18.12
N LEU A 352 11.03 -6.56 17.99
CA LEU A 352 9.76 -6.43 18.72
C LEU A 352 9.86 -6.90 20.20
N GLY A 353 11.03 -7.34 20.66
CA GLY A 353 11.25 -7.84 22.02
C GLY A 353 10.64 -9.22 22.28
N LEU A 354 10.30 -9.97 21.22
CA LEU A 354 9.72 -11.30 21.33
C LEU A 354 10.77 -12.39 21.59
N GLY A 355 11.99 -12.18 21.10
CA GLY A 355 13.16 -13.03 21.34
C GLY A 355 12.99 -14.47 20.89
N GLY A 356 13.95 -15.30 21.31
CA GLY A 356 14.05 -16.73 21.06
C GLY A 356 15.50 -17.16 21.28
N LYS A 357 15.75 -18.42 21.60
CA LYS A 357 17.11 -18.95 21.80
C LYS A 357 17.89 -19.05 20.49
N ASP A 358 17.16 -19.20 19.39
CA ASP A 358 17.69 -19.26 18.03
C ASP A 358 16.73 -18.60 17.03
N ASP A 359 17.05 -18.60 15.74
CA ASP A 359 16.23 -18.00 14.71
C ASP A 359 14.90 -18.73 14.53
N ALA A 360 14.88 -20.06 14.65
CA ALA A 360 13.66 -20.84 14.49
C ALA A 360 12.65 -20.53 15.61
N GLU A 361 13.09 -20.50 16.87
CA GLU A 361 12.23 -20.13 18.00
C GLU A 361 11.79 -18.64 17.91
N SER A 362 12.66 -17.77 17.46
CA SER A 362 12.32 -16.35 17.23
C SER A 362 11.20 -16.21 16.18
N VAL A 363 11.24 -16.98 15.11
CA VAL A 363 10.17 -17.00 14.07
C VAL A 363 8.87 -17.55 14.65
N GLU A 364 8.88 -18.62 15.43
CA GLU A 364 7.68 -19.13 16.08
C GLU A 364 7.07 -18.10 17.04
N ASN A 365 7.89 -17.37 17.77
CA ASN A 365 7.44 -16.28 18.64
C ASN A 365 6.82 -15.14 17.84
N LEU A 366 7.37 -14.80 16.67
CA LEU A 366 6.77 -13.81 15.75
C LEU A 366 5.40 -14.29 15.25
N ILE A 367 5.30 -15.54 14.80
CA ILE A 367 4.04 -16.14 14.32
C ILE A 367 2.99 -16.09 15.44
N LYS A 368 3.37 -16.49 16.65
CA LYS A 368 2.50 -16.40 17.80
C LYS A 368 2.01 -14.98 18.06
N ALA A 369 2.90 -14.00 18.04
CA ALA A 369 2.55 -12.59 18.26
C ALA A 369 1.61 -12.05 17.17
N VAL A 370 1.83 -12.43 15.90
CA VAL A 370 0.91 -12.09 14.78
C VAL A 370 -0.47 -12.68 15.02
N ASN A 371 -0.56 -13.96 15.41
CA ASN A 371 -1.81 -14.62 15.68
C ASN A 371 -2.53 -14.05 16.92
N ASP A 372 -1.79 -13.74 17.98
CA ASP A 372 -2.31 -13.08 19.16
C ASP A 372 -2.90 -11.68 18.79
N LEU A 373 -2.20 -10.92 17.94
CA LEU A 373 -2.71 -9.64 17.46
C LEU A 373 -3.97 -9.81 16.60
N LYS A 374 -3.99 -10.77 15.67
CA LYS A 374 -5.18 -11.10 14.86
C LYS A 374 -6.38 -11.43 15.75
N ALA A 375 -6.20 -12.33 16.69
CA ALA A 375 -7.25 -12.71 17.65
C ALA A 375 -7.72 -11.51 18.49
N ARG A 376 -6.78 -10.66 18.94
CA ARG A 376 -7.05 -9.47 19.74
C ARG A 376 -7.93 -8.45 19.02
N VAL A 377 -7.81 -8.37 17.69
CA VAL A 377 -8.63 -7.46 16.86
C VAL A 377 -9.77 -8.19 16.13
N GLY A 378 -10.12 -9.39 16.57
CA GLY A 378 -11.30 -10.11 16.10
C GLY A 378 -11.20 -10.70 14.69
N ILE A 379 -10.00 -10.90 14.16
CA ILE A 379 -9.78 -11.61 12.89
C ILE A 379 -9.95 -13.12 13.15
N LYS A 380 -10.77 -13.78 12.36
CA LYS A 380 -10.99 -15.24 12.42
C LYS A 380 -9.83 -16.00 11.75
N ASN A 381 -9.72 -17.29 12.06
CA ASN A 381 -8.54 -18.07 11.65
C ASN A 381 -8.72 -18.84 10.34
N SER A 382 -9.93 -19.00 9.85
CA SER A 382 -10.19 -19.76 8.63
C SER A 382 -11.22 -19.09 7.71
N ILE A 383 -11.17 -19.40 6.42
CA ILE A 383 -12.16 -18.94 5.44
C ILE A 383 -13.55 -19.46 5.76
N LYS A 384 -13.64 -20.67 6.31
CA LYS A 384 -14.90 -21.28 6.73
C LYS A 384 -15.66 -20.44 7.76
N GLU A 385 -14.95 -19.82 8.69
CA GLU A 385 -15.55 -18.94 9.70
C GLU A 385 -16.09 -17.62 9.10
N TYR A 386 -15.69 -17.30 7.87
CA TYR A 386 -16.25 -16.19 7.08
C TYR A 386 -17.41 -16.62 6.18
N GLY A 387 -17.84 -17.90 6.26
CA GLY A 387 -19.00 -18.42 5.54
C GLY A 387 -18.70 -19.01 4.17
N PHE A 388 -17.43 -19.30 3.89
CA PHE A 388 -17.01 -19.93 2.65
C PHE A 388 -16.65 -21.40 2.92
N ASP A 389 -17.39 -22.32 2.29
CA ASP A 389 -17.06 -23.75 2.25
C ASP A 389 -16.02 -24.02 1.15
N GLU A 390 -15.28 -25.16 1.29
CA GLU A 390 -14.25 -25.60 0.34
C GLU A 390 -14.77 -25.83 -1.08
#